data_6b27aa7dd018ccc2979dfb22ca2bb5d4
#
_entry.id   6b27aa7dd018ccc2979dfb22ca2bb5d4
#
_cell.length_a   1.000
_cell.length_b   1.000
_cell.length_c   1.000
_cell.angle_alpha   90.00
_cell.angle_beta   90.00
_cell.angle_gamma   90.00
#
_symmetry.space_group_name_H-M   'P 1'
#
loop_
_entity.id
_entity.type
_entity.pdbx_description
1 polymer ?
#
loop_
_entity_poly.entity_id
_entity_poly.type
_entity_poly.pdbx_seq_one_letter_code
_entity_poly.pdbx_strand_id
1 'polypeptide(L)'
;MNIIDDLQILTGKNDGSPVARKPLNKMLQQVLNPDGDRIQGNPFRVNDKIVDLKNGRYPDVEDQNEEHFVANGELAKAKDIKPGRMVVEVQDPKRQILICHAPVQENESGIDDSENTARGAVGDWDLGYALSVHRSQGSQWKFAIVMVDSKGQMVQSRNWLFTAISRAEIATFIIGQKQVVNAMLKRDGISGRKTFLVERIRHQRAVAVVDYDSIWMEV
;
A
#
# COMPACT_ATOMS: atom_id res chain seq x y z
N MET A 1 -10.26 21.47 1.84
CA MET A 1 -9.14 20.55 2.08
C MET A 1 -9.63 19.43 2.99
N ASN A 2 -9.62 18.20 2.54
CA ASN A 2 -9.93 17.04 3.37
C ASN A 2 -8.60 16.41 3.80
N ILE A 3 -8.22 16.58 5.05
CA ILE A 3 -6.91 16.12 5.56
C ILE A 3 -6.71 14.61 5.33
N ILE A 4 -7.76 13.80 5.42
CA ILE A 4 -7.67 12.35 5.26
C ILE A 4 -7.38 11.97 3.81
N ASP A 5 -7.99 12.67 2.85
CA ASP A 5 -7.86 12.35 1.41
C ASP A 5 -6.66 13.07 0.77
N ASP A 6 -6.44 14.34 1.14
CA ASP A 6 -5.42 15.19 0.54
C ASP A 6 -3.99 14.93 1.07
N LEU A 7 -3.85 14.25 2.22
CA LEU A 7 -2.58 14.00 2.87
C LEU A 7 -2.28 12.50 3.00
N GLN A 8 -1.05 12.11 2.72
CA GLN A 8 -0.56 10.74 2.91
C GLN A 8 0.73 10.70 3.72
N ILE A 9 0.76 9.80 4.70
CA ILE A 9 2.00 9.51 5.45
C ILE A 9 2.71 8.34 4.78
N LEU A 10 4.02 8.51 4.52
CA LEU A 10 4.86 7.55 3.86
C LEU A 10 5.98 7.09 4.78
N THR A 11 6.18 5.78 4.88
CA THR A 11 7.18 5.17 5.75
C THR A 11 8.09 4.18 5.02
N GLY A 12 9.25 3.88 5.60
CA GLY A 12 10.18 2.91 5.05
C GLY A 12 9.99 1.47 5.54
N LYS A 13 9.23 1.26 6.63
CA LYS A 13 9.07 -0.05 7.29
C LYS A 13 7.61 -0.36 7.60
N ASN A 14 7.30 -1.64 7.64
CA ASN A 14 5.97 -2.09 8.05
C ASN A 14 5.82 -2.16 9.58
N ASP A 15 6.90 -2.56 10.28
CA ASP A 15 6.88 -2.81 11.71
C ASP A 15 8.26 -2.60 12.37
N GLY A 16 8.35 -2.76 13.69
CA GLY A 16 9.60 -2.71 14.46
C GLY A 16 10.09 -1.30 14.81
N SER A 17 9.27 -0.27 14.64
CA SER A 17 9.53 1.12 15.02
C SER A 17 8.22 1.86 15.28
N PRO A 18 8.16 2.84 16.20
CA PRO A 18 6.97 3.67 16.41
C PRO A 18 6.47 4.40 15.16
N VAL A 19 7.39 4.72 14.24
CA VAL A 19 7.08 5.39 12.97
C VAL A 19 6.95 4.42 11.79
N ALA A 20 6.88 3.14 12.06
CA ALA A 20 6.56 2.12 11.06
C ALA A 20 5.06 2.14 10.71
N ARG A 21 4.70 1.59 9.56
CA ARG A 21 3.35 1.65 9.01
C ARG A 21 2.27 1.15 9.98
N LYS A 22 2.44 -0.04 10.55
CA LYS A 22 1.42 -0.65 11.44
C LYS A 22 1.19 0.18 12.72
N PRO A 23 2.21 0.55 13.53
CA PRO A 23 2.01 1.39 14.71
C PRO A 23 1.43 2.76 14.38
N LEU A 24 1.91 3.41 13.29
CA LEU A 24 1.37 4.69 12.85
C LEU A 24 -0.11 4.59 12.47
N ASN A 25 -0.51 3.57 11.72
CA ASN A 25 -1.90 3.38 11.34
C ASN A 25 -2.82 3.21 12.57
N LYS A 26 -2.41 2.42 13.58
CA LYS A 26 -3.16 2.27 14.83
C LYS A 26 -3.31 3.61 15.57
N MET A 27 -2.23 4.38 15.67
CA MET A 27 -2.25 5.69 16.32
C MET A 27 -3.12 6.69 15.54
N LEU A 28 -2.97 6.73 14.22
CA LEU A 28 -3.71 7.66 13.36
C LEU A 28 -5.21 7.34 13.34
N GLN A 29 -5.60 6.07 13.36
CA GLN A 29 -7.00 5.68 13.52
C GLN A 29 -7.61 6.25 14.82
N GLN A 30 -6.87 6.19 15.93
CA GLN A 30 -7.34 6.72 17.20
C GLN A 30 -7.46 8.24 17.23
N VAL A 31 -6.59 8.94 16.49
CA VAL A 31 -6.56 10.42 16.45
C VAL A 31 -7.53 10.98 15.41
N LEU A 32 -7.60 10.36 14.22
CA LEU A 32 -8.36 10.89 13.09
C LEU A 32 -9.78 10.35 13.01
N ASN A 33 -10.03 9.19 13.59
CA ASN A 33 -11.35 8.54 13.61
C ASN A 33 -11.64 7.91 15.00
N PRO A 34 -11.62 8.71 16.10
CA PRO A 34 -11.81 8.19 17.45
C PRO A 34 -13.21 7.60 17.68
N ASP A 35 -14.23 8.24 17.10
CA ASP A 35 -15.65 7.96 17.33
C ASP A 35 -16.28 7.07 16.23
N GLY A 36 -15.49 6.55 15.31
CA GLY A 36 -15.99 5.64 14.27
C GLY A 36 -16.56 4.36 14.87
N ASP A 37 -17.77 3.99 14.45
CA ASP A 37 -18.44 2.78 14.89
C ASP A 37 -17.56 1.55 14.65
N ARG A 38 -17.49 0.69 15.67
CA ARG A 38 -16.71 -0.55 15.68
C ARG A 38 -17.62 -1.76 15.79
N ILE A 39 -17.26 -2.81 15.07
CA ILE A 39 -17.89 -4.12 15.25
C ILE A 39 -16.82 -5.09 15.75
N GLN A 40 -17.18 -5.89 16.74
CA GLN A 40 -16.29 -6.93 17.26
C GLN A 40 -15.82 -7.86 16.14
N GLY A 41 -14.54 -8.15 16.11
CA GLY A 41 -13.92 -8.99 15.06
C GLY A 41 -13.59 -8.27 13.75
N ASN A 42 -13.88 -6.96 13.62
CA ASN A 42 -13.43 -6.17 12.48
C ASN A 42 -12.36 -5.16 12.93
N PRO A 43 -11.16 -5.10 12.30
CA PRO A 43 -10.11 -4.17 12.69
C PRO A 43 -10.41 -2.71 12.33
N PHE A 44 -11.38 -2.48 11.44
CA PHE A 44 -11.72 -1.16 10.93
C PHE A 44 -12.87 -0.53 11.71
N ARG A 45 -12.95 0.79 11.61
CA ARG A 45 -14.08 1.62 12.02
C ARG A 45 -14.76 2.22 10.80
N VAL A 46 -16.03 2.54 10.92
CA VAL A 46 -16.73 3.30 9.87
C VAL A 46 -15.98 4.61 9.61
N ASN A 47 -15.79 4.95 8.35
CA ASN A 47 -15.00 6.06 7.82
C ASN A 47 -13.48 5.92 7.93
N ASP A 48 -12.93 4.79 8.34
CA ASP A 48 -11.49 4.57 8.23
C ASP A 48 -11.01 4.65 6.78
N LYS A 49 -9.83 5.26 6.61
CA LYS A 49 -9.05 5.16 5.38
C LYS A 49 -8.36 3.80 5.35
N ILE A 50 -8.65 3.01 4.34
CA ILE A 50 -8.14 1.65 4.19
C ILE A 50 -7.45 1.48 2.84
N VAL A 51 -6.65 0.43 2.70
CA VAL A 51 -5.89 0.10 1.49
C VAL A 51 -6.04 -1.37 1.18
N ASP A 52 -6.25 -1.70 -0.09
CA ASP A 52 -6.21 -3.09 -0.56
C ASP A 52 -4.76 -3.60 -0.59
N LEU A 53 -4.55 -4.80 -0.10
CA LEU A 53 -3.24 -5.46 -0.04
C LEU A 53 -3.00 -6.42 -1.19
N LYS A 54 -4.05 -6.70 -1.99
CA LYS A 54 -4.04 -7.75 -3.01
C LYS A 54 -5.01 -7.39 -4.13
N ASN A 55 -4.62 -7.68 -5.36
CA ASN A 55 -5.55 -7.55 -6.48
C ASN A 55 -6.76 -8.46 -6.28
N GLY A 56 -7.95 -7.90 -6.37
CA GLY A 56 -9.21 -8.63 -6.17
C GLY A 56 -10.33 -8.16 -7.07
N ARG A 57 -11.38 -8.95 -7.17
CA ARG A 57 -12.67 -8.58 -7.73
C ARG A 57 -13.71 -8.68 -6.63
N TYR A 58 -14.54 -7.67 -6.50
CA TYR A 58 -15.51 -7.56 -5.43
C TYR A 58 -16.87 -7.18 -6.01
N PRO A 59 -17.97 -7.77 -5.50
CA PRO A 59 -19.31 -7.44 -5.94
C PRO A 59 -19.63 -5.95 -5.71
N ASP A 60 -20.41 -5.37 -6.62
CA ASP A 60 -21.02 -4.07 -6.39
C ASP A 60 -22.07 -4.14 -5.27
N VAL A 61 -22.31 -3.00 -4.60
CA VAL A 61 -23.25 -2.94 -3.47
C VAL A 61 -24.71 -3.01 -3.93
N GLU A 62 -25.04 -2.44 -5.10
CA GLU A 62 -26.39 -2.37 -5.65
C GLU A 62 -26.69 -3.58 -6.53
N ASP A 63 -25.76 -4.00 -7.39
CA ASP A 63 -25.89 -5.18 -8.23
C ASP A 63 -24.75 -6.18 -7.96
N GLN A 64 -25.03 -7.19 -7.15
CA GLN A 64 -24.05 -8.23 -6.80
C GLN A 64 -23.60 -9.12 -7.97
N ASN A 65 -24.25 -9.03 -9.14
CA ASN A 65 -23.80 -9.72 -10.35
C ASN A 65 -22.72 -8.91 -11.09
N GLU A 66 -22.57 -7.62 -10.78
CA GLU A 66 -21.47 -6.78 -11.26
C GLU A 66 -20.27 -6.88 -10.30
N GLU A 67 -19.07 -7.02 -10.84
CA GLU A 67 -17.84 -7.06 -10.07
C GLU A 67 -16.89 -5.94 -10.46
N HIS A 68 -16.34 -5.27 -9.46
CA HIS A 68 -15.32 -4.25 -9.63
C HIS A 68 -13.93 -4.79 -9.31
N PHE A 69 -13.00 -4.57 -10.22
CA PHE A 69 -11.59 -4.86 -9.96
C PHE A 69 -11.01 -3.78 -9.04
N VAL A 70 -10.30 -4.20 -7.99
CA VAL A 70 -9.52 -3.34 -7.09
C VAL A 70 -8.07 -3.79 -7.12
N ALA A 71 -7.18 -2.84 -7.34
CA ALA A 71 -5.75 -3.11 -7.42
C ALA A 71 -5.07 -3.05 -6.04
N ASN A 72 -4.02 -3.83 -5.87
CA ASN A 72 -3.15 -3.76 -4.69
C ASN A 72 -2.60 -2.33 -4.53
N GLY A 73 -2.80 -1.75 -3.35
CA GLY A 73 -2.40 -0.38 -3.03
C GLY A 73 -3.49 0.67 -3.28
N GLU A 74 -4.62 0.27 -3.82
CA GLU A 74 -5.76 1.17 -4.04
C GLU A 74 -6.39 1.57 -2.71
N LEU A 75 -6.66 2.87 -2.55
CA LEU A 75 -7.19 3.45 -1.32
C LEU A 75 -8.72 3.51 -1.36
N ALA A 76 -9.31 3.32 -0.20
CA ALA A 76 -10.75 3.32 -0.03
C ALA A 76 -11.16 3.83 1.37
N LYS A 77 -12.47 3.96 1.59
CA LYS A 77 -13.09 4.24 2.90
C LYS A 77 -14.05 3.13 3.29
N ALA A 78 -13.97 2.68 4.52
CA ALA A 78 -14.99 1.81 5.10
C ALA A 78 -16.26 2.64 5.37
N LYS A 79 -17.37 2.34 4.67
CA LYS A 79 -18.61 3.16 4.75
C LYS A 79 -19.66 2.57 5.67
N ASP A 80 -19.83 1.26 5.66
CA ASP A 80 -20.74 0.54 6.53
C ASP A 80 -20.08 -0.77 6.94
N ILE A 81 -20.14 -1.08 8.22
CA ILE A 81 -19.57 -2.31 8.76
C ILE A 81 -20.67 -3.02 9.53
N LYS A 82 -20.97 -4.26 9.14
CA LYS A 82 -21.94 -5.14 9.80
C LYS A 82 -21.32 -6.52 10.04
N PRO A 83 -21.86 -7.32 10.94
CA PRO A 83 -21.41 -8.69 11.10
C PRO A 83 -21.40 -9.43 9.75
N GLY A 84 -20.26 -9.98 9.35
CA GLY A 84 -20.10 -10.74 8.11
C GLY A 84 -19.98 -9.92 6.83
N ARG A 85 -20.12 -8.58 6.86
CA ARG A 85 -19.99 -7.76 5.65
C ARG A 85 -19.44 -6.36 5.94
N MET A 86 -18.76 -5.79 4.97
CA MET A 86 -18.29 -4.41 4.99
C MET A 86 -18.51 -3.77 3.60
N VAL A 87 -19.12 -2.58 3.57
CA VAL A 87 -19.20 -1.75 2.38
C VAL A 87 -18.00 -0.83 2.34
N VAL A 88 -17.32 -0.80 1.22
CA VAL A 88 -16.11 -0.01 1.00
C VAL A 88 -16.31 0.90 -0.21
N GLU A 89 -16.01 2.18 -0.04
CA GLU A 89 -16.00 3.16 -1.12
C GLU A 89 -14.56 3.37 -1.62
N VAL A 90 -14.28 2.86 -2.80
CA VAL A 90 -13.03 3.09 -3.52
C VAL A 90 -13.03 4.49 -4.11
N GLN A 91 -11.88 5.19 -4.11
CA GLN A 91 -11.83 6.63 -4.38
C GLN A 91 -11.67 6.96 -5.86
N ASP A 92 -10.93 6.17 -6.63
CA ASP A 92 -10.62 6.48 -8.03
C ASP A 92 -10.58 5.22 -8.90
N PRO A 93 -11.50 5.05 -9.85
CA PRO A 93 -12.77 5.77 -9.94
C PRO A 93 -13.67 5.47 -8.75
N LYS A 94 -14.52 6.42 -8.38
CA LYS A 94 -15.42 6.27 -7.24
C LYS A 94 -16.45 5.18 -7.49
N ARG A 95 -16.41 4.13 -6.65
CA ARG A 95 -17.33 2.99 -6.69
C ARG A 95 -17.51 2.37 -5.31
N GLN A 96 -18.61 1.67 -5.08
CA GLN A 96 -18.85 0.99 -3.83
C GLN A 96 -18.84 -0.52 -4.05
N ILE A 97 -18.09 -1.20 -3.21
CA ILE A 97 -17.91 -2.65 -3.26
C ILE A 97 -18.34 -3.29 -1.95
N LEU A 98 -18.79 -4.53 -2.03
CA LEU A 98 -19.17 -5.33 -0.90
C LEU A 98 -18.06 -6.35 -0.57
N ILE A 99 -17.59 -6.31 0.66
CA ILE A 99 -16.63 -7.29 1.18
C ILE A 99 -17.36 -8.19 2.16
N CYS A 100 -17.49 -9.46 1.82
CA CYS A 100 -18.05 -10.48 2.71
C CYS A 100 -16.91 -11.16 3.46
N HIS A 101 -17.08 -11.36 4.76
CA HIS A 101 -16.13 -12.12 5.59
C HIS A 101 -16.89 -13.13 6.44
N ALA A 102 -16.28 -14.28 6.71
CA ALA A 102 -16.86 -15.25 7.59
C ALA A 102 -17.04 -14.62 9.00
N PRO A 103 -18.16 -14.83 9.68
CA PRO A 103 -18.32 -14.40 11.06
C PRO A 103 -17.24 -15.06 11.90
N VAL A 104 -16.64 -14.28 12.82
CA VAL A 104 -15.68 -14.82 13.79
C VAL A 104 -16.41 -15.83 14.65
N GLN A 105 -16.04 -17.11 14.56
CA GLN A 105 -16.50 -18.11 15.53
C GLN A 105 -15.74 -17.84 16.82
N GLU A 106 -16.48 -17.57 17.90
CA GLU A 106 -15.94 -17.50 19.25
C GLU A 106 -15.39 -18.87 19.62
N ASN A 107 -14.11 -19.07 19.46
CA ASN A 107 -13.44 -20.21 20.10
C ASN A 107 -13.24 -19.84 21.57
N GLU A 108 -13.77 -20.65 22.46
CA GLU A 108 -13.70 -20.52 23.95
C GLU A 108 -12.29 -20.63 24.54
N SER A 109 -11.24 -20.69 23.73
CA SER A 109 -9.86 -20.65 24.19
C SER A 109 -9.31 -19.25 24.07
N GLY A 110 -9.27 -18.54 25.20
CA GLY A 110 -8.83 -17.14 25.36
C GLY A 110 -7.34 -16.91 25.05
N ILE A 111 -6.92 -17.19 23.85
CA ILE A 111 -5.66 -16.74 23.30
C ILE A 111 -6.00 -15.57 22.40
N ASP A 112 -5.55 -14.39 22.81
CA ASP A 112 -5.68 -13.11 22.11
C ASP A 112 -4.76 -13.09 20.86
N ASP A 113 -5.13 -13.87 19.85
CA ASP A 113 -4.54 -13.81 18.50
C ASP A 113 -5.32 -12.79 17.65
N SER A 114 -5.28 -11.52 18.05
CA SER A 114 -5.91 -10.40 17.32
C SER A 114 -5.35 -10.17 15.89
N GLU A 115 -4.28 -10.86 15.53
CA GLU A 115 -3.68 -10.79 14.19
C GLU A 115 -4.16 -11.88 13.19
N ASN A 116 -4.88 -12.91 13.65
CA ASN A 116 -5.18 -14.09 12.82
C ASN A 116 -6.67 -14.35 12.53
N THR A 117 -7.58 -13.51 13.02
CA THR A 117 -9.04 -13.77 12.95
C THR A 117 -9.77 -13.18 11.74
N ALA A 118 -9.10 -12.34 10.94
CA ALA A 118 -9.69 -11.84 9.70
C ALA A 118 -9.34 -12.77 8.51
N ARG A 119 -9.71 -14.05 8.59
CA ARG A 119 -9.61 -14.96 7.45
C ARG A 119 -10.82 -14.76 6.54
N GLY A 120 -10.59 -14.09 5.43
CA GLY A 120 -11.58 -13.77 4.42
C GLY A 120 -11.17 -12.50 3.68
N ALA A 121 -12.01 -11.99 2.79
CA ALA A 121 -11.71 -10.81 1.99
C ALA A 121 -11.34 -9.55 2.81
N VAL A 122 -11.77 -9.45 4.09
CA VAL A 122 -11.35 -8.37 5.01
C VAL A 122 -9.85 -8.46 5.35
N GLY A 123 -9.26 -9.65 5.39
CA GLY A 123 -7.83 -9.84 5.63
C GLY A 123 -6.92 -9.35 4.48
N ASP A 124 -7.50 -9.10 3.31
CA ASP A 124 -6.80 -8.50 2.17
C ASP A 124 -6.76 -6.97 2.27
N TRP A 125 -7.34 -6.36 3.31
CA TRP A 125 -7.36 -4.92 3.57
C TRP A 125 -6.59 -4.55 4.83
N ASP A 126 -6.06 -3.32 4.88
CA ASP A 126 -5.38 -2.77 6.05
C ASP A 126 -5.67 -1.27 6.17
N LEU A 127 -5.35 -0.67 7.32
CA LEU A 127 -5.44 0.78 7.47
C LEU A 127 -4.52 1.50 6.49
N GLY A 128 -5.03 2.54 5.86
CA GLY A 128 -4.40 3.29 4.77
C GLY A 128 -3.90 4.69 5.15
N TYR A 129 -3.94 5.10 6.42
CA TYR A 129 -3.45 6.42 6.85
C TYR A 129 -1.95 6.60 6.63
N ALA A 130 -1.18 5.54 6.87
CA ALA A 130 0.24 5.46 6.54
C ALA A 130 0.51 4.29 5.59
N LEU A 131 1.30 4.53 4.53
CA LEU A 131 1.70 3.54 3.54
C LEU A 131 3.23 3.39 3.48
N SER A 132 3.70 2.25 3.02
CA SER A 132 5.10 2.16 2.59
C SER A 132 5.27 2.88 1.25
N VAL A 133 6.44 3.48 1.02
CA VAL A 133 6.73 4.16 -0.25
C VAL A 133 6.58 3.23 -1.46
N HIS A 134 6.85 1.94 -1.31
CA HIS A 134 6.63 0.97 -2.39
C HIS A 134 5.16 0.84 -2.77
N ARG A 135 4.25 0.85 -1.78
CA ARG A 135 2.80 0.78 -2.03
C ARG A 135 2.21 2.09 -2.54
N SER A 136 2.89 3.20 -2.33
CA SER A 136 2.45 4.50 -2.84
C SER A 136 2.81 4.72 -4.32
N GLN A 137 3.52 3.78 -4.95
CA GLN A 137 3.88 3.90 -6.36
C GLN A 137 2.61 3.90 -7.23
N GLY A 138 2.54 4.85 -8.16
CA GLY A 138 1.36 5.06 -9.01
C GLY A 138 0.33 6.03 -8.44
N SER A 139 0.35 6.31 -7.13
CA SER A 139 -0.57 7.26 -6.49
C SER A 139 0.10 8.60 -6.22
N GLN A 140 -0.71 9.68 -6.14
CA GLN A 140 -0.28 11.03 -5.79
C GLN A 140 -1.28 11.67 -4.82
N TRP A 141 -0.78 12.59 -4.00
CA TRP A 141 -1.57 13.35 -3.02
C TRP A 141 -1.13 14.80 -3.03
N LYS A 142 -2.00 15.71 -2.62
CA LYS A 142 -1.63 17.13 -2.50
C LYS A 142 -0.45 17.32 -1.54
N PHE A 143 -0.45 16.58 -0.43
CA PHE A 143 0.58 16.66 0.60
C PHE A 143 1.10 15.26 0.98
N ALA A 144 2.39 15.15 1.22
CA ALA A 144 3.01 13.95 1.76
C ALA A 144 3.82 14.26 3.02
N ILE A 145 3.72 13.40 4.04
CA ILE A 145 4.61 13.38 5.20
C ILE A 145 5.49 12.14 5.08
N VAL A 146 6.79 12.34 4.95
CA VAL A 146 7.77 11.25 4.82
C VAL A 146 8.46 11.03 6.15
N MET A 147 8.23 9.85 6.74
CA MET A 147 8.82 9.46 8.02
C MET A 147 10.18 8.80 7.80
N VAL A 148 11.24 9.43 8.31
CA VAL A 148 12.62 8.92 8.21
C VAL A 148 13.06 8.41 9.59
N ASP A 149 13.42 7.13 9.67
CA ASP A 149 13.80 6.46 10.90
C ASP A 149 15.15 5.75 10.76
N SER A 150 15.96 5.81 11.82
CA SER A 150 17.25 5.11 11.90
C SER A 150 17.14 3.60 11.75
N LYS A 151 16.03 3.01 12.21
CA LYS A 151 15.73 1.57 12.03
C LYS A 151 15.33 1.21 10.60
N GLY A 152 15.01 2.19 9.75
CA GLY A 152 14.67 2.02 8.33
C GLY A 152 15.88 2.03 7.39
N GLN A 153 17.10 2.12 7.89
CA GLN A 153 18.31 2.40 7.12
C GLN A 153 18.59 1.46 5.95
N MET A 154 18.16 0.19 6.01
CA MET A 154 18.39 -0.77 4.91
C MET A 154 17.55 -0.46 3.66
N VAL A 155 16.37 0.15 3.83
CA VAL A 155 15.42 0.45 2.75
C VAL A 155 15.52 1.91 2.33
N GLN A 156 15.72 2.82 3.30
CA GLN A 156 15.74 4.26 3.09
C GLN A 156 17.07 4.69 2.45
N SER A 157 17.03 4.97 1.16
CA SER A 157 18.13 5.48 0.34
C SER A 157 17.74 6.81 -0.32
N ARG A 158 18.67 7.45 -1.02
CA ARG A 158 18.38 8.64 -1.83
C ARG A 158 17.24 8.40 -2.83
N ASN A 159 17.24 7.26 -3.49
CA ASN A 159 16.23 6.90 -4.47
C ASN A 159 14.86 6.63 -3.83
N TRP A 160 14.86 6.01 -2.64
CA TRP A 160 13.64 5.85 -1.85
C TRP A 160 13.04 7.20 -1.48
N LEU A 161 13.86 8.15 -1.00
CA LEU A 161 13.40 9.50 -0.67
C LEU A 161 12.87 10.24 -1.91
N PHE A 162 13.55 10.14 -3.04
CA PHE A 162 13.10 10.72 -4.30
C PHE A 162 11.72 10.19 -4.68
N THR A 163 11.51 8.86 -4.60
CA THR A 163 10.20 8.25 -4.85
C THR A 163 9.14 8.76 -3.88
N ALA A 164 9.48 8.92 -2.60
CA ALA A 164 8.54 9.44 -1.60
C ALA A 164 8.15 10.89 -1.85
N ILE A 165 9.12 11.77 -2.16
CA ILE A 165 8.89 13.20 -2.45
C ILE A 165 8.02 13.37 -3.71
N SER A 166 8.26 12.56 -4.74
CA SER A 166 7.51 12.62 -5.99
C SER A 166 6.04 12.18 -5.87
N ARG A 167 5.60 11.75 -4.68
CA ARG A 167 4.18 11.44 -4.41
C ARG A 167 3.36 12.66 -4.03
N ALA A 168 3.98 13.79 -3.72
CA ALA A 168 3.27 15.03 -3.38
C ALA A 168 3.18 15.96 -4.59
N GLU A 169 1.99 16.50 -4.82
CA GLU A 169 1.72 17.50 -5.87
C GLU A 169 2.09 18.90 -5.42
N ILE A 170 1.83 19.25 -4.15
CA ILE A 170 2.01 20.62 -3.62
C ILE A 170 3.22 20.70 -2.70
N ALA A 171 3.25 19.86 -1.63
CA ALA A 171 4.33 19.92 -0.66
C ALA A 171 4.61 18.59 0.03
N THR A 172 5.89 18.36 0.36
CA THR A 172 6.37 17.25 1.15
C THR A 172 6.99 17.74 2.44
N PHE A 173 6.60 17.12 3.56
CA PHE A 173 7.18 17.32 4.87
C PHE A 173 8.02 16.11 5.25
N ILE A 174 9.31 16.30 5.54
CA ILE A 174 10.21 15.22 5.97
C ILE A 174 10.35 15.31 7.48
N ILE A 175 9.93 14.25 8.19
CA ILE A 175 10.03 14.15 9.64
C ILE A 175 11.05 13.07 9.97
N GLY A 176 12.11 13.45 10.71
CA GLY A 176 13.17 12.54 11.13
C GLY A 176 14.39 13.28 11.65
N GLN A 177 15.35 12.53 12.16
CA GLN A 177 16.59 13.09 12.65
C GLN A 177 17.47 13.55 11.47
N LYS A 178 17.95 14.80 11.51
CA LYS A 178 18.79 15.40 10.44
C LYS A 178 19.99 14.52 10.06
N GLN A 179 20.62 13.88 11.06
CA GLN A 179 21.76 12.99 10.82
C GLN A 179 21.34 11.75 9.99
N VAL A 180 20.18 11.18 10.27
CA VAL A 180 19.63 10.01 9.53
C VAL A 180 19.28 10.39 8.10
N VAL A 181 18.66 11.55 7.91
CA VAL A 181 18.35 12.09 6.57
C VAL A 181 19.63 12.31 5.77
N ASN A 182 20.65 12.95 6.36
CA ASN A 182 21.93 13.18 5.70
C ASN A 182 22.65 11.86 5.34
N ALA A 183 22.62 10.86 6.22
CA ALA A 183 23.20 9.55 5.95
C ALA A 183 22.43 8.81 4.82
N MET A 184 21.11 8.97 4.77
CA MET A 184 20.27 8.41 3.71
C MET A 184 20.57 9.02 2.34
N LEU A 185 20.76 10.35 2.26
CA LEU A 185 21.08 11.05 1.01
C LEU A 185 22.41 10.60 0.40
N LYS A 186 23.36 10.16 1.23
CA LYS A 186 24.67 9.64 0.78
C LYS A 186 24.59 8.20 0.26
N ARG A 187 23.49 7.47 0.54
CA ARG A 187 23.32 6.09 0.09
C ARG A 187 22.63 6.03 -1.26
N ASP A 188 23.34 5.45 -2.22
CA ASP A 188 22.76 5.07 -3.49
C ASP A 188 22.23 3.62 -3.38
N GLY A 189 20.92 3.45 -3.53
CA GLY A 189 20.27 2.14 -3.46
C GLY A 189 20.33 1.33 -4.78
N ILE A 190 20.90 1.89 -5.84
CA ILE A 190 20.87 1.30 -7.19
C ILE A 190 22.24 0.81 -7.66
N SER A 191 23.32 1.52 -7.34
CA SER A 191 24.66 1.26 -7.88
C SER A 191 25.20 -0.15 -7.61
N GLY A 192 24.68 -0.85 -6.59
CA GLY A 192 25.05 -2.22 -6.26
C GLY A 192 24.22 -3.33 -6.92
N ARG A 193 23.19 -2.98 -7.69
CA ARG A 193 22.31 -3.99 -8.32
C ARG A 193 22.98 -4.62 -9.55
N LYS A 194 23.33 -5.90 -9.43
CA LYS A 194 23.83 -6.71 -10.55
C LYS A 194 22.62 -7.23 -11.33
N THR A 195 22.20 -6.52 -12.38
CA THR A 195 21.05 -6.92 -13.22
C THR A 195 21.47 -7.82 -14.38
N PHE A 196 22.76 -7.89 -14.67
CA PHE A 196 23.32 -8.55 -15.88
C PHE A 196 22.64 -8.10 -17.18
N LEU A 197 21.96 -6.95 -17.17
CA LEU A 197 21.20 -6.47 -18.33
C LEU A 197 22.12 -6.21 -19.54
N VAL A 198 23.28 -5.62 -19.31
CA VAL A 198 24.24 -5.33 -20.36
C VAL A 198 24.75 -6.61 -21.01
N GLU A 199 25.07 -7.62 -20.21
CA GLU A 199 25.50 -8.94 -20.67
C GLU A 199 24.39 -9.64 -21.45
N ARG A 200 23.14 -9.58 -20.97
CA ARG A 200 21.98 -10.15 -21.67
C ARG A 200 21.72 -9.46 -23.01
N ILE A 201 21.78 -8.12 -23.06
CA ILE A 201 21.61 -7.37 -24.32
C ILE A 201 22.74 -7.72 -25.33
N ARG A 202 23.97 -7.81 -24.85
CA ARG A 202 25.10 -8.22 -25.71
C ARG A 202 24.93 -9.63 -26.26
N HIS A 203 24.49 -10.56 -25.40
CA HIS A 203 24.24 -11.94 -25.81
C HIS A 203 23.09 -12.03 -26.80
N GLN A 204 21.98 -11.33 -26.60
CA GLN A 204 20.87 -11.29 -27.57
C GLN A 204 21.26 -10.64 -28.91
N ARG A 205 22.10 -9.58 -28.89
CA ARG A 205 22.64 -9.02 -30.15
C ARG A 205 23.52 -10.00 -30.89
N ALA A 206 24.30 -10.82 -30.19
CA ALA A 206 25.10 -11.85 -30.81
C ALA A 206 24.26 -12.99 -31.41
N VAL A 207 23.07 -13.26 -30.83
CA VAL A 207 22.12 -14.27 -31.35
C VAL A 207 21.17 -13.69 -32.40
N ALA A 208 20.89 -12.38 -32.36
CA ALA A 208 20.00 -11.69 -33.30
C ALA A 208 20.68 -11.26 -34.60
N VAL A 209 21.95 -11.60 -34.83
CA VAL A 209 22.53 -11.68 -36.16
C VAL A 209 22.14 -13.04 -36.79
N VAL A 210 20.87 -13.36 -36.73
CA VAL A 210 20.24 -14.34 -37.62
C VAL A 210 19.94 -13.59 -38.91
N ASP A 211 20.65 -13.99 -39.91
CA ASP A 211 20.56 -13.60 -41.30
C ASP A 211 19.09 -13.58 -41.76
N TYR A 212 18.46 -12.41 -41.73
CA TYR A 212 17.10 -12.22 -42.25
C TYR A 212 17.02 -12.43 -43.74
N ASP A 213 18.15 -12.42 -44.46
CA ASP A 213 18.20 -12.65 -45.90
C ASP A 213 18.03 -14.13 -46.25
N SER A 214 18.24 -15.06 -45.31
CA SER A 214 18.05 -16.50 -45.58
C SER A 214 16.59 -16.96 -45.49
N ILE A 215 15.68 -16.16 -44.93
CA ILE A 215 14.26 -16.53 -44.71
C ILE A 215 13.39 -16.25 -45.95
N TRP A 216 13.86 -15.46 -46.92
CA TRP A 216 13.07 -15.03 -48.10
C TRP A 216 13.48 -15.68 -49.42
N MET A 217 14.30 -16.73 -49.39
CA MET A 217 14.71 -17.44 -50.62
C MET A 217 14.04 -18.80 -50.85
N GLU A 218 12.96 -19.12 -50.14
CA GLU A 218 12.12 -20.28 -50.41
C GLU A 218 10.66 -19.88 -50.50
N VAL A 219 10.26 -19.19 -51.59
CA VAL A 219 8.90 -19.16 -52.13
C VAL A 219 9.02 -19.12 -53.67
#